data_92b09e7db6359a8618b5038b3c6036d2
#
_entry.id   92b09e7db6359a8618b5038b3c6036d2
#
_cell.length_a   1.000
_cell.length_b   1.000
_cell.length_c   1.000
_cell.angle_alpha   90.00
_cell.angle_beta   90.00
_cell.angle_gamma   90.00
#
_symmetry.space_group_name_H-M   'P 1'
#
loop_
_entity.id
_entity.type
_entity.pdbx_description
1 polymer ?
#
loop_
_entity_poly.entity_id
_entity_poly.type
_entity_poly.pdbx_seq_one_letter_code
_entity_poly.pdbx_strand_id
1 'polypeptide(L)'
;MSDKQLHKLGIDIGSTTVKIAILDSQDNILFSDYERHFANIQETLASLIAKASNELGDLSVSPVITGSGGLTLAKHLEVPFTQEVIAVSTALTHYAPQTDVAIELGGEDAKIIYFEGGNVEQRMNGICAGGTGSFIDQMASLIQTDASGLNEYAKNYKAIYPIAARCGVFAKTDIQPLINDCLLYTSDAADE
;
A
#
# COMPACT_ATOMS: atom_id res chain seq x y z
N MET A 1 13.22 5.72 38.30
CA MET A 1 13.18 6.01 36.86
C MET A 1 12.27 4.94 36.31
N SER A 2 11.07 5.32 35.83
CA SER A 2 10.15 4.38 35.20
C SER A 2 10.85 3.86 33.95
N ASP A 3 11.05 2.54 33.85
CA ASP A 3 11.45 1.90 32.56
C ASP A 3 10.37 2.26 31.54
N LYS A 4 10.65 3.25 30.68
CA LYS A 4 9.75 3.56 29.57
C LYS A 4 9.78 2.35 28.64
N GLN A 5 8.65 1.68 28.52
CA GLN A 5 8.49 0.55 27.63
C GLN A 5 8.91 0.98 26.20
N LEU A 6 9.85 0.25 25.60
CA LEU A 6 10.32 0.52 24.25
C LEU A 6 9.36 -0.11 23.24
N HIS A 7 8.78 0.70 22.37
CA HIS A 7 7.89 0.27 21.31
C HIS A 7 8.64 0.11 19.99
N LYS A 8 8.14 -0.72 19.08
CA LYS A 8 8.69 -0.88 17.74
C LYS A 8 8.04 0.13 16.81
N LEU A 9 8.82 0.85 16.01
CA LEU A 9 8.33 1.78 14.98
C LEU A 9 8.81 1.30 13.61
N GLY A 10 7.89 0.82 12.78
CA GLY A 10 8.13 0.54 11.36
C GLY A 10 7.82 1.77 10.52
N ILE A 11 8.72 2.10 9.58
CA ILE A 11 8.57 3.21 8.62
C ILE A 11 8.78 2.64 7.22
N ASP A 12 7.76 2.72 6.37
CA ASP A 12 7.86 2.33 4.96
C ASP A 12 7.82 3.59 4.08
N ILE A 13 8.90 3.80 3.33
CA ILE A 13 9.02 4.91 2.38
C ILE A 13 8.98 4.34 0.96
N GLY A 14 7.76 4.27 0.44
CA GLY A 14 7.52 3.84 -0.94
C GLY A 14 7.75 4.98 -1.94
N SER A 15 7.54 4.69 -3.23
CA SER A 15 7.67 5.66 -4.31
C SER A 15 6.62 6.78 -4.27
N THR A 16 5.45 6.53 -3.69
CA THR A 16 4.33 7.50 -3.65
C THR A 16 3.81 7.80 -2.26
N THR A 17 4.07 6.93 -1.28
CA THR A 17 3.50 7.02 0.07
C THR A 17 4.54 6.81 1.15
N VAL A 18 4.34 7.44 2.30
CA VAL A 18 5.00 7.09 3.57
C VAL A 18 3.98 6.42 4.46
N LYS A 19 4.37 5.34 5.12
CA LYS A 19 3.54 4.60 6.07
C LYS A 19 4.30 4.43 7.37
N ILE A 20 3.59 4.42 8.49
CA ILE A 20 4.15 4.07 9.79
C ILE A 20 3.27 3.06 10.51
N ALA A 21 3.91 2.21 11.32
CA ALA A 21 3.23 1.33 12.26
C ALA A 21 3.99 1.32 13.58
N ILE A 22 3.26 1.48 14.70
CA ILE A 22 3.81 1.39 16.05
C ILE A 22 3.25 0.13 16.73
N LEU A 23 4.14 -0.71 17.23
CA LEU A 23 3.79 -1.96 17.88
C LEU A 23 4.22 -1.93 19.36
N ASP A 24 3.46 -2.63 20.19
CA ASP A 24 3.86 -2.90 21.56
C ASP A 24 4.90 -4.04 21.65
N SER A 25 5.26 -4.44 22.85
CA SER A 25 6.21 -5.55 23.09
C SER A 25 5.67 -6.93 22.73
N GLN A 26 4.38 -7.05 22.48
CA GLN A 26 3.68 -8.28 22.11
C GLN A 26 3.31 -8.30 20.62
N ASP A 27 3.83 -7.32 19.85
CA ASP A 27 3.56 -7.12 18.43
C ASP A 27 2.11 -6.75 18.09
N ASN A 28 1.32 -6.26 19.06
CA ASN A 28 0.03 -5.67 18.76
C ASN A 28 0.23 -4.29 18.13
N ILE A 29 -0.55 -3.99 17.11
CA ILE A 29 -0.52 -2.69 16.42
C ILE A 29 -1.25 -1.68 17.31
N LEU A 30 -0.51 -0.68 17.82
CA LEU A 30 -1.04 0.44 18.59
C LEU A 30 -1.49 1.59 17.69
N PHE A 31 -0.77 1.82 16.60
CA PHE A 31 -1.05 2.87 15.63
C PHE A 31 -0.56 2.44 14.26
N SER A 32 -1.31 2.77 13.22
CA SER A 32 -0.85 2.67 11.83
C SER A 32 -1.56 3.71 10.99
N ASP A 33 -0.81 4.38 10.12
CA ASP A 33 -1.36 5.36 9.18
C ASP A 33 -0.43 5.49 7.96
N TYR A 34 -0.95 6.04 6.87
CA TYR A 34 -0.17 6.34 5.67
C TYR A 34 -0.64 7.62 5.00
N GLU A 35 0.29 8.29 4.34
CA GLU A 35 0.02 9.50 3.54
C GLU A 35 0.80 9.48 2.23
N ARG A 36 0.25 10.14 1.19
CA ARG A 36 0.99 10.44 -0.02
C ARG A 36 1.98 11.56 0.24
N HIS A 37 3.24 11.36 -0.17
CA HIS A 37 4.28 12.34 0.13
C HIS A 37 4.48 13.43 -0.94
N PHE A 38 3.97 13.26 -2.16
CA PHE A 38 4.12 14.25 -3.24
C PHE A 38 5.53 14.84 -3.34
N ALA A 39 6.55 14.00 -3.20
CA ALA A 39 7.97 14.31 -3.08
C ALA A 39 8.41 14.99 -1.76
N ASN A 40 7.53 15.26 -0.80
CA ASN A 40 7.82 15.85 0.51
C ASN A 40 7.91 14.79 1.61
N ILE A 41 8.82 13.81 1.46
CA ILE A 41 8.93 12.65 2.36
C ILE A 41 9.12 13.06 3.82
N GLN A 42 9.99 14.04 4.09
CA GLN A 42 10.31 14.46 5.46
C GLN A 42 9.11 15.08 6.17
N GLU A 43 8.39 15.98 5.50
CA GLU A 43 7.20 16.63 6.06
C GLU A 43 6.07 15.61 6.29
N THR A 44 5.89 14.69 5.35
CA THR A 44 4.88 13.63 5.46
C THR A 44 5.21 12.69 6.63
N LEU A 45 6.46 12.28 6.79
CA LEU A 45 6.87 11.45 7.92
C LEU A 45 6.69 12.19 9.24
N ALA A 46 7.06 13.47 9.30
CA ALA A 46 6.85 14.30 10.51
C ALA A 46 5.37 14.43 10.86
N SER A 47 4.49 14.61 9.86
CA SER A 47 3.03 14.63 10.04
C SER A 47 2.50 13.33 10.65
N LEU A 48 2.91 12.19 10.10
CA LEU A 48 2.50 10.87 10.61
C LEU A 48 2.99 10.62 12.05
N ILE A 49 4.23 10.98 12.36
CA ILE A 49 4.76 10.87 13.71
C ILE A 49 4.01 11.79 14.69
N ALA A 50 3.68 13.02 14.26
CA ALA A 50 2.90 13.93 15.09
C ALA A 50 1.48 13.40 15.37
N LYS A 51 0.81 12.80 14.37
CA LYS A 51 -0.48 12.13 14.56
C LYS A 51 -0.37 11.00 15.60
N ALA A 52 0.64 10.13 15.48
CA ALA A 52 0.87 9.05 16.43
C ALA A 52 1.13 9.57 17.86
N SER A 53 1.94 10.64 17.99
CA SER A 53 2.20 11.27 19.29
C SER A 53 0.96 11.92 19.91
N ASN A 54 0.10 12.52 19.07
CA ASN A 54 -1.18 13.08 19.54
C ASN A 54 -2.14 12.00 20.05
N GLU A 55 -2.12 10.81 19.46
CA GLU A 55 -3.01 9.71 19.82
C GLU A 55 -2.47 8.90 21.01
N LEU A 56 -1.18 8.57 20.99
CA LEU A 56 -0.56 7.65 21.96
C LEU A 56 0.22 8.37 23.08
N GLY A 57 0.44 9.69 22.96
CA GLY A 57 1.33 10.44 23.84
C GLY A 57 2.82 10.20 23.54
N ASP A 58 3.67 10.59 24.50
CA ASP A 58 5.13 10.46 24.36
C ASP A 58 5.59 9.01 24.57
N LEU A 59 6.02 8.36 23.52
CA LEU A 59 6.56 7.00 23.53
C LEU A 59 8.07 6.98 23.29
N SER A 60 8.74 5.99 23.90
CA SER A 60 10.09 5.60 23.49
C SER A 60 9.97 4.55 22.39
N VAL A 61 10.57 4.81 21.22
CA VAL A 61 10.44 3.92 20.05
C VAL A 61 11.80 3.47 19.55
N SER A 62 11.85 2.26 18.98
CA SER A 62 12.98 1.71 18.22
C SER A 62 12.56 1.68 16.74
N PRO A 63 13.07 2.59 15.90
CA PRO A 63 12.69 2.68 14.50
C PRO A 63 13.42 1.66 13.63
N VAL A 64 12.71 1.17 12.60
CA VAL A 64 13.27 0.42 11.46
C VAL A 64 12.64 0.96 10.19
N ILE A 65 13.44 1.20 9.15
CA ILE A 65 12.98 1.74 7.89
C ILE A 65 13.00 0.66 6.81
N THR A 66 11.99 0.69 5.94
CA THR A 66 11.87 -0.11 4.71
C THR A 66 11.40 0.78 3.55
N GLY A 67 11.15 0.18 2.40
CA GLY A 67 10.65 0.88 1.23
C GLY A 67 11.75 1.30 0.26
N SER A 68 11.39 1.43 -1.01
CA SER A 68 12.32 1.76 -2.10
C SER A 68 13.02 3.11 -1.93
N GLY A 69 12.36 4.09 -1.27
CA GLY A 69 12.90 5.40 -0.90
C GLY A 69 13.61 5.44 0.45
N GLY A 70 13.53 4.38 1.25
CA GLY A 70 13.91 4.40 2.67
C GLY A 70 15.41 4.32 2.96
N LEU A 71 16.21 3.72 2.07
CA LEU A 71 17.62 3.42 2.35
C LEU A 71 18.45 4.68 2.66
N THR A 72 18.25 5.76 1.90
CA THR A 72 18.98 7.01 2.10
C THR A 72 18.63 7.66 3.43
N LEU A 73 17.33 7.66 3.80
CA LEU A 73 16.87 8.21 5.07
C LEU A 73 17.37 7.37 6.25
N ALA A 74 17.34 6.05 6.14
CA ALA A 74 17.86 5.14 7.17
C ALA A 74 19.34 5.40 7.48
N LYS A 75 20.15 5.60 6.44
CA LYS A 75 21.57 5.97 6.58
C LYS A 75 21.74 7.34 7.22
N HIS A 76 20.92 8.31 6.84
CA HIS A 76 21.02 9.68 7.38
C HIS A 76 20.63 9.72 8.87
N LEU A 77 19.64 8.95 9.26
CA LEU A 77 19.15 8.88 10.65
C LEU A 77 19.90 7.86 11.52
N GLU A 78 20.84 7.11 10.92
CA GLU A 78 21.60 6.03 11.58
C GLU A 78 20.69 4.96 12.19
N VAL A 79 19.55 4.64 11.52
CA VAL A 79 18.60 3.61 11.95
C VAL A 79 18.68 2.39 11.04
N PRO A 80 18.29 1.18 11.53
CA PRO A 80 18.28 -0.04 10.72
C PRO A 80 17.38 0.10 9.49
N PHE A 81 17.83 -0.51 8.38
CA PHE A 81 17.04 -0.68 7.17
C PHE A 81 16.78 -2.17 6.91
N THR A 82 15.58 -2.51 6.51
CA THR A 82 15.22 -3.86 6.04
C THR A 82 14.62 -3.80 4.64
N GLN A 83 14.80 -4.86 3.86
CA GLN A 83 14.20 -4.96 2.52
C GLN A 83 12.69 -5.20 2.64
N GLU A 84 11.90 -4.67 1.70
CA GLU A 84 10.43 -4.81 1.67
C GLU A 84 9.98 -6.26 1.73
N VAL A 85 10.60 -7.16 0.93
CA VAL A 85 10.25 -8.58 0.93
C VAL A 85 10.45 -9.23 2.31
N ILE A 86 11.48 -8.82 3.05
CA ILE A 86 11.73 -9.34 4.40
C ILE A 86 10.69 -8.78 5.37
N ALA A 87 10.37 -7.48 5.27
CA ALA A 87 9.35 -6.86 6.11
C ALA A 87 7.98 -7.50 5.90
N VAL A 88 7.54 -7.65 4.63
CA VAL A 88 6.27 -8.29 4.28
C VAL A 88 6.22 -9.75 4.72
N SER A 89 7.28 -10.52 4.44
CA SER A 89 7.35 -11.94 4.83
C SER A 89 7.27 -12.11 6.35
N THR A 90 7.99 -11.27 7.11
CA THR A 90 7.96 -11.30 8.57
C THR A 90 6.57 -10.99 9.10
N ALA A 91 5.91 -9.95 8.58
CA ALA A 91 4.57 -9.57 8.98
C ALA A 91 3.55 -10.67 8.68
N LEU A 92 3.58 -11.25 7.47
CA LEU A 92 2.66 -12.32 7.08
C LEU A 92 2.88 -13.60 7.87
N THR A 93 4.13 -13.98 8.12
CA THR A 93 4.43 -15.14 8.98
C THR A 93 3.88 -14.97 10.39
N HIS A 94 3.85 -13.73 10.90
CA HIS A 94 3.35 -13.44 12.24
C HIS A 94 1.82 -13.31 12.29
N TYR A 95 1.24 -12.47 11.40
CA TYR A 95 -0.18 -12.12 11.46
C TYR A 95 -1.09 -13.01 10.62
N ALA A 96 -0.54 -13.66 9.60
CA ALA A 96 -1.28 -14.52 8.66
C ALA A 96 -0.46 -15.75 8.26
N PRO A 97 -0.09 -16.64 9.22
CA PRO A 97 0.85 -17.74 8.99
C PRO A 97 0.37 -18.82 8.00
N GLN A 98 -0.90 -18.78 7.60
CA GLN A 98 -1.48 -19.69 6.61
C GLN A 98 -1.46 -19.11 5.19
N THR A 99 -0.78 -17.98 4.98
CA THR A 99 -0.69 -17.34 3.65
C THR A 99 0.29 -18.12 2.77
N ASP A 100 -0.20 -18.64 1.65
CA ASP A 100 0.64 -19.29 0.64
C ASP A 100 1.17 -18.30 -0.39
N VAL A 101 0.40 -17.25 -0.67
CA VAL A 101 0.71 -16.23 -1.69
C VAL A 101 0.31 -14.85 -1.21
N ALA A 102 1.20 -13.88 -1.37
CA ALA A 102 0.90 -12.47 -1.19
C ALA A 102 1.06 -11.70 -2.49
N ILE A 103 0.16 -10.77 -2.76
CA ILE A 103 0.26 -9.84 -3.87
C ILE A 103 0.38 -8.44 -3.29
N GLU A 104 1.52 -7.81 -3.56
CA GLU A 104 1.80 -6.42 -3.17
C GLU A 104 1.61 -5.52 -4.38
N LEU A 105 0.77 -4.50 -4.24
CA LEU A 105 0.53 -3.50 -5.28
C LEU A 105 1.15 -2.17 -4.82
N GLY A 106 2.39 -1.94 -5.21
CA GLY A 106 3.08 -0.68 -4.98
C GLY A 106 2.61 0.44 -5.91
N GLY A 107 3.11 1.66 -5.70
CA GLY A 107 2.80 2.80 -6.57
C GLY A 107 3.32 2.60 -8.00
N GLU A 108 4.50 2.03 -8.17
CA GLU A 108 5.19 1.89 -9.45
C GLU A 108 5.44 0.44 -9.86
N ASP A 109 5.36 -0.50 -8.93
CA ASP A 109 5.59 -1.92 -9.14
C ASP A 109 4.44 -2.77 -8.58
N ALA A 110 4.42 -4.03 -8.98
CA ALA A 110 3.57 -5.06 -8.41
C ALA A 110 4.43 -6.30 -8.14
N LYS A 111 4.28 -6.90 -6.97
CA LYS A 111 5.04 -8.06 -6.56
C LYS A 111 4.09 -9.20 -6.18
N ILE A 112 4.47 -10.41 -6.54
CA ILE A 112 3.87 -11.63 -6.03
C ILE A 112 4.92 -12.38 -5.22
N ILE A 113 4.56 -12.78 -4.01
CA ILE A 113 5.44 -13.46 -3.07
C ILE A 113 4.80 -14.82 -2.75
N TYR A 114 5.54 -15.88 -2.97
CA TYR A 114 5.13 -17.25 -2.66
C TYR A 114 5.82 -17.71 -1.39
N PHE A 115 5.07 -18.36 -0.51
CA PHE A 115 5.54 -18.97 0.74
C PHE A 115 5.39 -20.48 0.60
N GLU A 116 6.45 -21.19 0.27
CA GLU A 116 6.41 -22.64 0.08
C GLU A 116 7.54 -23.33 0.85
N GLY A 117 7.19 -24.23 1.75
CA GLY A 117 8.16 -25.06 2.47
C GLY A 117 9.21 -24.29 3.27
N GLY A 118 8.88 -23.08 3.76
CA GLY A 118 9.81 -22.20 4.47
C GLY A 118 10.70 -21.34 3.55
N ASN A 119 10.53 -21.46 2.25
CA ASN A 119 11.19 -20.61 1.26
C ASN A 119 10.28 -19.45 0.86
N VAL A 120 10.88 -18.31 0.52
CA VAL A 120 10.20 -17.13 0.01
C VAL A 120 10.70 -16.88 -1.40
N GLU A 121 9.82 -17.00 -2.40
CA GLU A 121 10.10 -16.66 -3.80
C GLU A 121 9.33 -15.40 -4.16
N GLN A 122 10.01 -14.40 -4.72
CA GLN A 122 9.38 -13.15 -5.17
C GLN A 122 9.53 -13.01 -6.68
N ARG A 123 8.45 -12.59 -7.33
CA ARG A 123 8.44 -12.12 -8.72
C ARG A 123 7.87 -10.71 -8.77
N MET A 124 8.48 -9.85 -9.55
CA MET A 124 8.13 -8.43 -9.64
C MET A 124 7.81 -8.05 -11.08
N ASN A 125 6.76 -7.25 -11.27
CA ASN A 125 6.48 -6.53 -12.50
C ASN A 125 6.84 -5.05 -12.28
N GLY A 126 7.98 -4.63 -12.80
CA GLY A 126 8.47 -3.24 -12.73
C GLY A 126 8.54 -2.55 -14.10
N ILE A 127 8.01 -3.20 -15.17
CA ILE A 127 8.14 -2.69 -16.54
C ILE A 127 6.92 -1.85 -16.96
N CYS A 128 5.76 -2.09 -16.35
CA CYS A 128 4.51 -1.46 -16.75
C CYS A 128 3.68 -1.08 -15.52
N ALA A 129 3.15 0.14 -15.53
CA ALA A 129 2.24 0.60 -14.47
C ALA A 129 0.90 -0.17 -14.41
N GLY A 130 0.55 -0.93 -15.45
CA GLY A 130 -0.63 -1.81 -15.45
C GLY A 130 -0.54 -2.84 -14.32
N GLY A 131 -1.56 -2.88 -13.46
CA GLY A 131 -1.59 -3.75 -12.29
C GLY A 131 -0.90 -3.19 -11.04
N THR A 132 -0.50 -1.93 -11.04
CA THR A 132 0.05 -1.23 -9.88
C THR A 132 -1.01 -0.38 -9.17
N GLY A 133 -0.68 0.09 -7.97
CA GLY A 133 -1.52 1.04 -7.23
C GLY A 133 -1.78 2.33 -8.01
N SER A 134 -0.77 2.85 -8.72
CA SER A 134 -0.94 4.04 -9.57
C SER A 134 -1.93 3.81 -10.72
N PHE A 135 -2.01 2.61 -11.28
CA PHE A 135 -3.03 2.27 -12.26
C PHE A 135 -4.43 2.28 -11.64
N ILE A 136 -4.59 1.70 -10.45
CA ILE A 136 -5.86 1.71 -9.71
C ILE A 136 -6.29 3.15 -9.44
N ASP A 137 -5.39 4.02 -8.98
CA ASP A 137 -5.66 5.44 -8.73
C ASP A 137 -6.08 6.18 -10.00
N GLN A 138 -5.43 5.89 -11.14
CA GLN A 138 -5.84 6.48 -12.42
C GLN A 138 -7.25 6.05 -12.84
N MET A 139 -7.59 4.77 -12.63
CA MET A 139 -8.94 4.28 -12.95
C MET A 139 -9.98 4.89 -12.01
N ALA A 140 -9.69 4.98 -10.72
CA ALA A 140 -10.56 5.65 -9.76
C ALA A 140 -10.79 7.13 -10.12
N SER A 141 -9.73 7.83 -10.53
CA SER A 141 -9.81 9.23 -10.96
C SER A 141 -10.68 9.43 -12.20
N LEU A 142 -10.69 8.48 -13.15
CA LEU A 142 -11.56 8.54 -14.33
C LEU A 142 -13.05 8.57 -13.96
N ILE A 143 -13.40 7.91 -12.86
CA ILE A 143 -14.77 7.86 -12.33
C ILE A 143 -14.97 8.79 -11.12
N GLN A 144 -14.09 9.80 -10.97
CA GLN A 144 -14.17 10.85 -9.95
C GLN A 144 -14.24 10.34 -8.51
N THR A 145 -13.49 9.28 -8.22
CA THR A 145 -13.38 8.66 -6.88
C THR A 145 -11.93 8.33 -6.54
N ASP A 146 -11.71 7.73 -5.41
CA ASP A 146 -10.44 7.15 -4.95
C ASP A 146 -10.49 5.60 -4.94
N ALA A 147 -9.41 4.97 -4.50
CA ALA A 147 -9.33 3.50 -4.44
C ALA A 147 -10.40 2.88 -3.52
N SER A 148 -10.78 3.58 -2.44
CA SER A 148 -11.84 3.12 -1.53
C SER A 148 -13.21 3.19 -2.19
N GLY A 149 -13.53 4.30 -2.87
CA GLY A 149 -14.77 4.44 -3.62
C GLY A 149 -14.86 3.47 -4.80
N LEU A 150 -13.73 3.21 -5.50
CA LEU A 150 -13.67 2.19 -6.53
C LEU A 150 -14.01 0.79 -5.96
N ASN A 151 -13.51 0.47 -4.77
CA ASN A 151 -13.84 -0.79 -4.08
C ASN A 151 -15.34 -0.88 -3.73
N GLU A 152 -15.96 0.22 -3.29
CA GLU A 152 -17.41 0.24 -3.03
C GLU A 152 -18.22 0.04 -4.31
N TYR A 153 -17.84 0.65 -5.43
CA TYR A 153 -18.47 0.39 -6.72
C TYR A 153 -18.30 -1.09 -7.14
N ALA A 154 -17.10 -1.64 -6.95
CA ALA A 154 -16.83 -3.04 -7.30
C ALA A 154 -17.70 -4.05 -6.52
N LYS A 155 -18.08 -3.75 -5.27
CA LYS A 155 -19.01 -4.60 -4.50
C LYS A 155 -20.40 -4.70 -5.13
N ASN A 156 -20.80 -3.68 -5.88
CA ASN A 156 -22.11 -3.55 -6.49
C ASN A 156 -22.10 -3.81 -8.00
N TYR A 157 -21.07 -4.48 -8.53
CA TYR A 157 -20.94 -4.76 -9.96
C TYR A 157 -22.13 -5.59 -10.47
N LYS A 158 -22.58 -5.31 -11.69
CA LYS A 158 -23.67 -6.04 -12.36
C LYS A 158 -23.20 -6.87 -13.55
N ALA A 159 -22.08 -6.46 -14.16
CA ALA A 159 -21.51 -7.12 -15.32
C ALA A 159 -19.99 -7.05 -15.27
N ILE A 160 -19.33 -8.01 -15.92
CA ILE A 160 -17.90 -8.04 -16.13
C ILE A 160 -17.66 -7.76 -17.62
N TYR A 161 -16.87 -6.73 -17.90
CA TYR A 161 -16.52 -6.34 -19.26
C TYR A 161 -15.15 -6.89 -19.65
N PRO A 162 -14.95 -7.32 -20.90
CA PRO A 162 -13.65 -7.75 -21.40
C PRO A 162 -12.74 -6.52 -21.54
N ILE A 163 -11.71 -6.44 -20.71
CA ILE A 163 -10.72 -5.37 -20.66
C ILE A 163 -9.34 -5.98 -20.87
N ALA A 164 -8.46 -5.29 -21.59
CA ALA A 164 -7.08 -5.73 -21.81
C ALA A 164 -6.35 -5.94 -20.46
N ALA A 165 -5.85 -7.16 -20.22
CA ALA A 165 -5.28 -7.56 -18.94
C ALA A 165 -3.77 -7.32 -18.83
N ARG A 166 -3.05 -7.07 -19.93
CA ARG A 166 -1.58 -6.99 -19.93
C ARG A 166 -1.03 -5.59 -20.03
N CYS A 167 -1.76 -4.67 -20.65
CA CYS A 167 -1.27 -3.33 -20.93
C CYS A 167 -2.23 -2.29 -20.35
N GLY A 168 -1.74 -1.49 -19.39
CA GLY A 168 -2.53 -0.45 -18.75
C GLY A 168 -3.06 0.62 -19.72
N VAL A 169 -2.34 0.87 -20.83
CA VAL A 169 -2.80 1.80 -21.89
C VAL A 169 -4.01 1.23 -22.59
N PHE A 170 -3.95 -0.03 -23.03
CA PHE A 170 -5.09 -0.68 -23.70
C PHE A 170 -6.25 -0.87 -22.71
N ALA A 171 -5.99 -1.25 -21.45
CA ALA A 171 -7.03 -1.32 -20.43
C ALA A 171 -7.76 0.03 -20.28
N LYS A 172 -7.03 1.14 -20.23
CA LYS A 172 -7.62 2.48 -20.17
C LYS A 172 -8.44 2.81 -21.43
N THR A 173 -7.95 2.41 -22.60
CA THR A 173 -8.65 2.61 -23.87
C THR A 173 -9.96 1.81 -23.91
N ASP A 174 -9.99 0.60 -23.35
CA ASP A 174 -11.20 -0.23 -23.29
C ASP A 174 -12.19 0.29 -22.24
N ILE A 175 -11.71 0.84 -21.13
CA ILE A 175 -12.54 1.39 -20.04
C ILE A 175 -13.21 2.70 -20.44
N GLN A 176 -12.53 3.58 -21.18
CA GLN A 176 -13.01 4.93 -21.46
C GLN A 176 -14.37 4.97 -22.22
N PRO A 177 -14.63 4.14 -23.26
CA PRO A 177 -15.95 4.08 -23.87
C PRO A 177 -17.04 3.62 -22.91
N LEU A 178 -16.74 2.61 -22.07
CA LEU A 178 -17.71 2.09 -21.08
C LEU A 178 -18.13 3.16 -20.07
N ILE A 179 -17.19 4.05 -19.67
CA ILE A 179 -17.51 5.20 -18.82
C ILE A 179 -18.39 6.19 -19.57
N ASN A 180 -18.03 6.52 -20.83
CA ASN A 180 -18.76 7.49 -21.65
C ASN A 180 -20.20 7.04 -21.94
N ASP A 181 -20.39 5.74 -22.11
CA ASP A 181 -21.71 5.12 -22.32
C ASP A 181 -22.48 4.89 -21.03
N CYS A 182 -21.96 5.41 -19.90
CA CYS A 182 -22.53 5.24 -18.54
C CYS A 182 -22.69 3.78 -18.08
N LEU A 183 -22.08 2.81 -18.75
CA LEU A 183 -22.23 1.38 -18.47
C LEU A 183 -21.59 0.97 -17.13
N LEU A 184 -20.61 1.71 -16.66
CA LEU A 184 -19.94 1.45 -15.38
C LEU A 184 -20.66 2.08 -14.17
N TYR A 185 -21.52 3.09 -14.40
CA TYR A 185 -22.14 3.87 -13.33
C TYR A 185 -23.59 3.56 -13.06
N THR A 186 -24.34 3.11 -14.06
CA THR A 186 -25.80 3.12 -13.94
C THR A 186 -26.40 1.73 -13.89
N SER A 187 -27.20 1.59 -12.86
CA SER A 187 -28.18 0.54 -12.75
C SER A 187 -29.45 0.82 -13.57
N ASP A 188 -29.64 2.02 -14.09
CA ASP A 188 -30.95 2.53 -14.49
C ASP A 188 -31.03 3.10 -15.91
N ALA A 189 -30.03 2.89 -16.76
CA ALA A 189 -30.10 3.30 -18.19
C ALA A 189 -30.80 2.25 -19.08
N ALA A 190 -31.58 1.34 -18.52
CA ALA A 190 -32.29 0.29 -19.26
C ALA A 190 -33.82 0.47 -19.30
N ASP A 191 -34.35 1.62 -18.87
CA ASP A 191 -35.78 1.92 -18.90
C ASP A 191 -36.04 3.26 -19.63
N GLU A 192 -35.65 3.35 -20.91
CA GLU A 192 -36.32 4.23 -21.89
C GLU A 192 -36.32 3.59 -23.28
#